data_12fd1c27a7c32c0b8646759c4c2a9223
#
_entry.id   12fd1c27a7c32c0b8646759c4c2a9223
#
_cell.length_a   1.000
_cell.length_b   1.000
_cell.length_c   1.000
_cell.angle_alpha   90.00
_cell.angle_beta   90.00
_cell.angle_gamma   90.00
#
_symmetry.space_group_name_H-M   'P 1'
#
loop_
_entity.id
_entity.type
_entity.pdbx_description
1 polymer ?
#
loop_
_entity_poly.entity_id
_entity_poly.type
_entity_poly.pdbx_seq_one_letter_code
_entity_poly.pdbx_strand_id
1 'polypeptide(L)'
;PISTFNRKFRIPSLSADHPKYKENGRYWQGGIWPGTNYMVMQGLVKKGYHKLAREIALNHYAEVLEVYKNTGTFWEYYSPEKAEPGFMARKEFVGWTGLPPIAELIEFIIGIRGDYVNQQIIWDMNLTEANGIERYPFGSEGIINLKAEARRSANDEPRIAVDTNIGFELLVLYGSKEKKVNVTPGKHTY
;
A
#
# COMPACT_ATOMS: atom_id res chain seq x y z
N PRO A 1 1.77 -23.96 5.15
CA PRO A 1 0.45 -23.59 4.64
C PRO A 1 0.21 -22.08 4.78
N ILE A 2 -0.55 -21.49 3.87
CA ILE A 2 -0.88 -20.04 3.91
C ILE A 2 -1.54 -19.65 5.24
N SER A 3 -2.31 -20.57 5.86
CA SER A 3 -2.99 -20.37 7.14
C SER A 3 -2.06 -19.99 8.31
N THR A 4 -0.80 -20.41 8.30
CA THR A 4 0.13 -20.16 9.40
C THR A 4 0.70 -18.75 9.40
N PHE A 5 0.69 -18.07 8.25
CA PHE A 5 1.04 -16.65 8.10
C PHE A 5 -0.20 -15.76 7.89
N ASN A 6 -1.38 -16.34 7.66
CA ASN A 6 -2.63 -15.61 7.51
C ASN A 6 -3.33 -15.46 8.88
N ARG A 7 -2.72 -14.67 9.75
CA ARG A 7 -3.27 -14.37 11.08
C ARG A 7 -4.30 -13.23 11.00
N LYS A 8 -4.86 -12.84 12.14
CA LYS A 8 -5.78 -11.69 12.19
C LYS A 8 -5.14 -10.46 11.56
N PHE A 9 -3.88 -10.21 11.91
CA PHE A 9 -3.03 -9.24 11.22
C PHE A 9 -1.88 -9.96 10.49
N ARG A 10 -1.57 -9.54 9.31
CA ARG A 10 -0.63 -10.17 8.37
C ARG A 10 0.57 -9.28 8.15
N ILE A 11 1.74 -9.80 7.99
CA ILE A 11 2.24 -11.18 8.01
C ILE A 11 3.17 -11.30 9.19
N PRO A 12 3.00 -12.29 10.09
CA PRO A 12 3.91 -12.46 11.19
C PRO A 12 5.31 -12.88 10.72
N SER A 13 6.32 -12.46 11.46
CA SER A 13 7.73 -12.78 11.18
C SER A 13 8.11 -14.25 11.40
N LEU A 14 7.23 -15.02 12.00
CA LEU A 14 7.38 -16.46 12.24
C LEU A 14 6.03 -17.15 12.01
N SER A 15 6.06 -18.34 11.41
CA SER A 15 4.87 -19.15 11.17
C SER A 15 4.17 -19.52 12.48
N ALA A 16 2.84 -19.41 12.52
CA ALA A 16 2.05 -19.63 13.75
C ALA A 16 2.06 -21.08 14.25
N ASP A 17 2.46 -22.05 13.43
CA ASP A 17 2.65 -23.46 13.82
C ASP A 17 4.07 -23.74 14.38
N HIS A 18 4.96 -22.74 14.38
CA HIS A 18 6.30 -22.92 14.91
C HIS A 18 6.27 -22.87 16.46
N PRO A 19 6.99 -23.79 17.18
CA PRO A 19 6.95 -23.87 18.66
C PRO A 19 7.38 -22.59 19.38
N LYS A 20 8.16 -21.72 18.74
CA LYS A 20 8.60 -20.44 19.30
C LYS A 20 7.67 -19.27 18.95
N TYR A 21 6.59 -19.49 18.19
CA TYR A 21 5.64 -18.43 17.89
C TYR A 21 5.02 -17.86 19.16
N LYS A 22 4.83 -16.55 19.17
CA LYS A 22 4.21 -15.80 20.27
C LYS A 22 3.09 -14.92 19.76
N GLU A 23 1.87 -15.21 20.18
CA GLU A 23 0.64 -14.50 19.78
C GLU A 23 0.67 -12.99 20.10
N ASN A 24 1.43 -12.59 21.09
CA ASN A 24 1.63 -11.19 21.44
C ASN A 24 2.68 -10.47 20.57
N GLY A 25 3.17 -11.12 19.52
CA GLY A 25 4.12 -10.52 18.59
C GLY A 25 5.48 -10.21 19.22
N ARG A 26 6.07 -11.16 19.94
CA ARG A 26 7.37 -10.93 20.56
C ARG A 26 8.50 -10.93 19.55
N TYR A 27 8.96 -9.72 19.13
CA TYR A 27 10.10 -9.52 18.24
C TYR A 27 9.98 -10.41 16.97
N TRP A 28 11.01 -11.18 16.59
CA TRP A 28 10.96 -12.11 15.45
C TRP A 28 10.22 -13.43 15.74
N GLN A 29 9.54 -13.54 16.86
CA GLN A 29 8.72 -14.69 17.24
C GLN A 29 7.23 -14.49 16.92
N GLY A 30 6.91 -13.75 15.87
CA GLY A 30 5.56 -13.52 15.42
C GLY A 30 5.19 -12.04 15.24
N GLY A 31 6.06 -11.10 15.61
CA GLY A 31 5.79 -9.67 15.40
C GLY A 31 5.52 -9.32 13.95
N ILE A 32 4.59 -8.40 13.72
CA ILE A 32 4.30 -7.80 12.42
C ILE A 32 5.25 -6.62 12.21
N TRP A 33 6.16 -6.77 11.28
CA TRP A 33 7.19 -5.77 10.99
C TRP A 33 6.84 -5.02 9.69
N PRO A 34 6.59 -3.71 9.75
CA PRO A 34 6.19 -2.95 8.56
C PRO A 34 7.18 -3.07 7.40
N GLY A 35 8.49 -3.04 7.68
CA GLY A 35 9.51 -3.19 6.64
C GLY A 35 9.47 -4.55 5.92
N THR A 36 9.31 -5.66 6.65
CA THR A 36 9.20 -6.99 6.03
C THR A 36 7.90 -7.16 5.28
N ASN A 37 6.78 -6.64 5.79
CA ASN A 37 5.50 -6.67 5.13
C ASN A 37 5.54 -5.91 3.80
N TYR A 38 6.13 -4.73 3.79
CA TYR A 38 6.31 -3.96 2.57
C TYR A 38 7.13 -4.73 1.52
N MET A 39 8.25 -5.36 1.91
CA MET A 39 9.04 -6.20 1.00
C MET A 39 8.25 -7.39 0.43
N VAL A 40 7.41 -8.03 1.25
CA VAL A 40 6.54 -9.13 0.79
C VAL A 40 5.52 -8.62 -0.23
N MET A 41 4.87 -7.49 0.05
CA MET A 41 3.90 -6.89 -0.88
C MET A 41 4.53 -6.50 -2.21
N GLN A 42 5.72 -5.90 -2.20
CA GLN A 42 6.48 -5.61 -3.42
C GLN A 42 6.82 -6.89 -4.21
N GLY A 43 7.23 -7.95 -3.51
CA GLY A 43 7.50 -9.26 -4.13
C GLY A 43 6.25 -9.87 -4.77
N LEU A 44 5.08 -9.76 -4.12
CA LEU A 44 3.80 -10.24 -4.64
C LEU A 44 3.39 -9.48 -5.91
N VAL A 45 3.51 -8.15 -5.92
CA VAL A 45 3.22 -7.33 -7.12
C VAL A 45 4.12 -7.73 -8.29
N LYS A 46 5.43 -7.90 -8.06
CA LYS A 46 6.38 -8.35 -9.10
C LYS A 46 6.05 -9.73 -9.68
N LYS A 47 5.31 -10.55 -8.93
CA LYS A 47 4.84 -11.88 -9.36
C LYS A 47 3.38 -11.88 -9.86
N GLY A 48 2.75 -10.72 -10.01
CA GLY A 48 1.38 -10.57 -10.50
C GLY A 48 0.28 -10.82 -9.46
N TYR A 49 0.61 -11.01 -8.18
CA TYR A 49 -0.37 -11.22 -7.10
C TYR A 49 -0.88 -9.90 -6.52
N HIS A 50 -1.32 -8.98 -7.37
CA HIS A 50 -1.75 -7.62 -6.99
C HIS A 50 -2.86 -7.61 -5.95
N LYS A 51 -3.88 -8.45 -6.13
CA LYS A 51 -5.01 -8.56 -5.19
C LYS A 51 -4.55 -8.96 -3.79
N LEU A 52 -3.69 -9.98 -3.69
CA LEU A 52 -3.17 -10.43 -2.39
C LEU A 52 -2.30 -9.36 -1.72
N ALA A 53 -1.44 -8.68 -2.50
CA ALA A 53 -0.63 -7.59 -1.98
C ALA A 53 -1.51 -6.47 -1.40
N ARG A 54 -2.57 -6.09 -2.11
CA ARG A 54 -3.54 -5.09 -1.65
C ARG A 54 -4.31 -5.53 -0.39
N GLU A 55 -4.73 -6.79 -0.33
CA GLU A 55 -5.41 -7.34 0.87
C GLU A 55 -4.50 -7.27 2.11
N ILE A 56 -3.21 -7.56 1.95
CA ILE A 56 -2.23 -7.46 3.03
C ILE A 56 -2.02 -5.99 3.42
N ALA A 57 -1.87 -5.09 2.45
CA ALA A 57 -1.71 -3.66 2.70
C ALA A 57 -2.90 -3.08 3.49
N LEU A 58 -4.13 -3.39 3.07
CA LEU A 58 -5.34 -2.94 3.78
C LEU A 58 -5.41 -3.46 5.22
N ASN A 59 -5.05 -4.73 5.43
CA ASN A 59 -5.06 -5.35 6.74
C ASN A 59 -3.99 -4.72 7.65
N HIS A 60 -2.77 -4.54 7.14
CA HIS A 60 -1.66 -3.95 7.89
C HIS A 60 -1.89 -2.45 8.17
N TYR A 61 -2.36 -1.69 7.19
CA TYR A 61 -2.72 -0.29 7.36
C TYR A 61 -3.80 -0.11 8.45
N ALA A 62 -4.85 -0.95 8.41
CA ALA A 62 -5.92 -0.91 9.40
C ALA A 62 -5.42 -1.21 10.82
N GLU A 63 -4.52 -2.19 10.99
CA GLU A 63 -3.87 -2.49 12.26
C GLU A 63 -3.10 -1.31 12.82
N VAL A 64 -2.18 -0.77 12.02
CA VAL A 64 -1.34 0.37 12.43
C VAL A 64 -2.19 1.59 12.79
N LEU A 65 -3.24 1.87 12.00
CA LEU A 65 -4.16 2.96 12.27
C LEU A 65 -4.94 2.76 13.59
N GLU A 66 -5.43 1.54 13.84
CA GLU A 66 -6.15 1.22 15.07
C GLU A 66 -5.25 1.35 16.31
N VAL A 67 -4.03 0.82 16.24
CA VAL A 67 -3.05 0.97 17.32
C VAL A 67 -2.68 2.44 17.53
N TYR A 68 -2.49 3.21 16.46
CA TYR A 68 -2.22 4.64 16.56
C TYR A 68 -3.37 5.39 17.25
N LYS A 69 -4.63 5.11 16.88
CA LYS A 69 -5.80 5.71 17.53
C LYS A 69 -5.88 5.41 19.03
N ASN A 70 -5.48 4.20 19.42
CA ASN A 70 -5.55 3.74 20.82
C ASN A 70 -4.37 4.24 21.66
N THR A 71 -3.20 4.49 21.06
CA THR A 71 -1.96 4.79 21.80
C THR A 71 -1.37 6.17 21.53
N GLY A 72 -1.87 6.87 20.49
CA GLY A 72 -1.41 8.21 20.09
C GLY A 72 -0.03 8.23 19.42
N THR A 73 0.54 7.06 19.08
CA THR A 73 1.88 7.00 18.49
C THR A 73 2.10 5.77 17.62
N PHE A 74 3.21 5.75 16.87
CA PHE A 74 3.70 4.59 16.15
C PHE A 74 4.63 3.73 17.00
N TRP A 75 4.64 2.42 16.67
CA TRP A 75 5.44 1.42 17.36
C TRP A 75 6.34 0.68 16.37
N GLU A 76 7.44 0.12 16.86
CA GLU A 76 8.44 -0.53 16.03
C GLU A 76 7.91 -1.77 15.28
N TYR A 77 7.03 -2.55 15.91
CA TYR A 77 6.31 -3.70 15.35
C TYR A 77 5.02 -3.95 16.14
N TYR A 78 4.15 -4.81 15.62
CA TYR A 78 2.79 -5.00 16.09
C TYR A 78 2.49 -6.46 16.40
N SER A 79 1.37 -6.73 17.10
CA SER A 79 0.91 -8.07 17.46
C SER A 79 0.12 -8.71 16.31
N PRO A 80 0.36 -9.98 15.96
CA PRO A 80 -0.36 -10.64 14.87
C PRO A 80 -1.83 -11.01 15.18
N GLU A 81 -2.20 -11.01 16.48
CA GLU A 81 -3.53 -11.49 16.90
C GLU A 81 -4.44 -10.38 17.44
N LYS A 82 -3.87 -9.24 17.82
CA LYS A 82 -4.60 -8.11 18.38
C LYS A 82 -4.09 -6.80 17.82
N ALA A 83 -4.97 -5.80 17.69
CA ALA A 83 -4.56 -4.43 17.34
C ALA A 83 -3.86 -3.75 18.53
N GLU A 84 -2.67 -4.22 18.84
CA GLU A 84 -1.82 -3.78 19.95
C GLU A 84 -0.36 -3.68 19.47
N PRO A 85 0.49 -2.89 20.15
CA PRO A 85 1.93 -2.98 19.92
C PRO A 85 2.42 -4.40 20.15
N GLY A 86 3.44 -4.82 19.41
CA GLY A 86 4.12 -6.07 19.70
C GLY A 86 4.74 -6.04 21.11
N PHE A 87 4.84 -7.20 21.75
CA PHE A 87 5.40 -7.31 23.10
C PHE A 87 6.84 -6.78 23.16
N MET A 88 7.09 -5.78 23.98
CA MET A 88 8.34 -5.03 24.10
C MET A 88 8.72 -4.20 22.86
N ALA A 89 7.78 -3.92 21.95
CA ALA A 89 8.03 -3.02 20.84
C ALA A 89 8.42 -1.62 21.34
N ARG A 90 9.32 -0.98 20.61
CA ARG A 90 9.74 0.40 20.91
C ARG A 90 8.62 1.37 20.58
N LYS A 91 8.27 2.20 21.56
CA LYS A 91 7.31 3.31 21.42
C LYS A 91 7.95 4.49 20.65
N GLU A 92 7.11 5.32 20.05
CA GLU A 92 7.53 6.54 19.33
C GLU A 92 8.52 6.25 18.20
N PHE A 93 8.25 5.17 17.47
CA PHE A 93 9.09 4.69 16.40
C PHE A 93 8.44 4.95 15.03
N VAL A 94 8.89 5.99 14.34
CA VAL A 94 8.40 6.30 12.99
C VAL A 94 9.14 5.50 11.92
N GLY A 95 10.42 5.25 12.01
CA GLY A 95 11.27 4.45 11.12
C GLY A 95 10.54 3.76 9.96
N TRP A 96 10.61 2.43 9.89
CA TRP A 96 9.83 1.65 8.88
C TRP A 96 8.32 1.66 9.12
N THR A 97 7.83 2.08 10.30
CA THR A 97 6.39 2.21 10.55
C THR A 97 5.76 3.41 9.83
N GLY A 98 6.55 4.27 9.21
CA GLY A 98 6.07 5.22 8.21
C GLY A 98 5.62 4.58 6.90
N LEU A 99 5.98 3.32 6.62
CA LEU A 99 5.58 2.64 5.37
C LEU A 99 4.06 2.48 5.22
N PRO A 100 3.29 1.98 6.23
CA PRO A 100 1.85 1.88 6.10
C PRO A 100 1.14 3.20 5.76
N PRO A 101 1.31 4.30 6.50
CA PRO A 101 0.58 5.53 6.22
C PRO A 101 1.06 6.29 4.98
N ILE A 102 2.21 5.97 4.43
CA ILE A 102 2.79 6.66 3.26
C ILE A 102 2.84 5.71 2.06
N ALA A 103 3.77 4.76 2.04
CA ALA A 103 4.03 3.94 0.86
C ALA A 103 2.90 2.93 0.60
N GLU A 104 2.40 2.23 1.62
CA GLU A 104 1.32 1.27 1.41
C GLU A 104 0.01 1.96 1.02
N LEU A 105 -0.30 3.11 1.63
CA LEU A 105 -1.46 3.91 1.25
C LEU A 105 -1.39 4.32 -0.22
N ILE A 106 -0.27 4.85 -0.67
CA ILE A 106 -0.10 5.35 -2.04
C ILE A 106 -0.05 4.18 -3.03
N GLU A 107 0.83 3.21 -2.79
CA GLU A 107 1.18 2.20 -3.79
C GLU A 107 0.20 1.03 -3.89
N PHE A 108 -0.47 0.67 -2.77
CA PHE A 108 -1.34 -0.51 -2.74
C PHE A 108 -2.81 -0.17 -2.49
N ILE A 109 -3.13 0.88 -1.71
CA ILE A 109 -4.52 1.23 -1.38
C ILE A 109 -5.09 2.19 -2.43
N ILE A 110 -4.44 3.34 -2.66
CA ILE A 110 -4.77 4.23 -3.78
C ILE A 110 -4.33 3.59 -5.10
N GLY A 111 -3.19 2.88 -5.09
CA GLY A 111 -2.70 2.06 -6.19
C GLY A 111 -1.77 2.77 -7.16
N ILE A 112 -1.20 3.92 -6.80
CA ILE A 112 -0.31 4.71 -7.67
C ILE A 112 1.14 4.31 -7.45
N ARG A 113 1.81 3.84 -8.51
CA ARG A 113 3.21 3.43 -8.53
C ARG A 113 3.96 4.07 -9.70
N GLY A 114 5.15 4.59 -9.43
CA GLY A 114 6.04 5.13 -10.47
C GLY A 114 7.01 4.07 -10.99
N ASP A 115 7.06 3.90 -12.30
CA ASP A 115 8.13 3.19 -13.00
C ASP A 115 9.01 4.23 -13.71
N TYR A 116 10.04 4.65 -13.02
CA TYR A 116 10.93 5.72 -13.49
C TYR A 116 11.79 5.31 -14.70
N VAL A 117 12.07 4.03 -14.82
CA VAL A 117 12.86 3.49 -15.94
C VAL A 117 12.08 3.58 -17.25
N ASN A 118 10.80 3.22 -17.19
CA ASN A 118 9.91 3.22 -18.35
C ASN A 118 9.14 4.54 -18.53
N GLN A 119 9.41 5.55 -17.71
CA GLN A 119 8.66 6.83 -17.70
C GLN A 119 7.15 6.60 -17.61
N GLN A 120 6.73 5.70 -16.73
CA GLN A 120 5.35 5.24 -16.59
C GLN A 120 4.84 5.45 -15.16
N ILE A 121 3.59 5.88 -15.04
CA ILE A 121 2.80 5.79 -13.81
C ILE A 121 1.80 4.65 -13.99
N ILE A 122 1.79 3.72 -13.07
CA ILE A 122 0.78 2.65 -13.00
C ILE A 122 -0.24 3.04 -11.93
N TRP A 123 -1.51 3.13 -12.29
CA TRP A 123 -2.60 3.35 -11.36
C TRP A 123 -3.53 2.14 -11.32
N ASP A 124 -3.36 1.29 -10.31
CA ASP A 124 -4.19 0.11 -10.03
C ASP A 124 -5.43 0.53 -9.23
N MET A 125 -6.51 0.88 -9.94
CA MET A 125 -7.69 1.58 -9.43
C MET A 125 -8.72 0.63 -8.83
N ASN A 126 -8.54 0.28 -7.57
CA ASN A 126 -9.49 -0.57 -6.83
C ASN A 126 -10.53 0.22 -6.02
N LEU A 127 -10.26 1.48 -5.68
CA LEU A 127 -11.20 2.35 -4.98
C LEU A 127 -12.30 2.83 -5.93
N THR A 128 -13.52 2.89 -5.44
CA THR A 128 -14.69 3.40 -6.18
C THR A 128 -15.05 4.82 -5.80
N GLU A 129 -14.64 5.29 -4.64
CA GLU A 129 -14.76 6.66 -4.18
C GLU A 129 -13.84 7.59 -4.99
N ALA A 130 -14.14 8.88 -5.01
CA ALA A 130 -13.24 9.87 -5.56
C ALA A 130 -11.91 9.84 -4.80
N ASN A 131 -10.82 9.69 -5.51
CA ASN A 131 -9.48 9.56 -4.92
C ASN A 131 -8.39 10.07 -5.86
N GLY A 132 -7.14 10.08 -5.39
CA GLY A 132 -6.01 10.51 -6.19
C GLY A 132 -4.82 10.94 -5.34
N ILE A 133 -3.91 11.67 -5.96
CA ILE A 133 -2.74 12.22 -5.31
C ILE A 133 -2.41 13.60 -5.88
N GLU A 134 -1.98 14.50 -5.04
CA GLU A 134 -1.48 15.82 -5.42
C GLU A 134 0.02 15.91 -5.19
N ARG A 135 0.71 16.59 -6.11
CA ARG A 135 2.16 16.84 -6.03
C ARG A 135 3.02 15.57 -5.95
N TYR A 136 2.59 14.49 -6.62
CA TYR A 136 3.38 13.27 -6.69
C TYR A 136 4.70 13.54 -7.43
N PRO A 137 5.87 13.35 -6.79
CA PRO A 137 7.15 13.59 -7.43
C PRO A 137 7.48 12.48 -8.43
N PHE A 138 7.96 12.84 -9.60
CA PHE A 138 8.36 11.87 -10.62
C PHE A 138 9.65 12.29 -11.32
N GLY A 139 10.72 11.53 -11.13
CA GLY A 139 12.06 11.92 -11.56
C GLY A 139 12.61 13.10 -10.74
N SER A 140 13.49 13.90 -11.34
CA SER A 140 14.16 15.01 -10.65
C SER A 140 13.28 16.27 -10.55
N GLU A 141 12.40 16.52 -11.52
CA GLU A 141 11.66 17.79 -11.63
C GLU A 141 10.16 17.60 -11.90
N GLY A 142 9.74 16.36 -12.11
CA GLY A 142 8.36 16.04 -12.41
C GLY A 142 7.44 16.19 -11.19
N ILE A 143 6.32 16.87 -11.38
CA ILE A 143 5.22 16.96 -10.42
C ILE A 143 3.94 16.56 -11.14
N ILE A 144 3.25 15.58 -10.57
CA ILE A 144 2.04 15.01 -11.15
C ILE A 144 0.90 15.12 -10.13
N ASN A 145 -0.23 15.65 -10.58
CA ASN A 145 -1.50 15.59 -9.85
C ASN A 145 -2.43 14.64 -10.61
N LEU A 146 -2.98 13.66 -9.90
CA LEU A 146 -3.93 12.68 -10.43
C LEU A 146 -5.19 12.72 -9.57
N LYS A 147 -6.36 12.83 -10.20
CA LYS A 147 -7.67 12.77 -9.53
C LYS A 147 -8.62 11.89 -10.33
N ALA A 148 -9.26 10.95 -9.66
CA ALA A 148 -10.33 10.15 -10.24
C ALA A 148 -11.66 10.52 -9.61
N GLU A 149 -12.70 10.58 -10.43
CA GLU A 149 -14.08 10.74 -9.97
C GLU A 149 -14.59 9.44 -9.33
N ALA A 150 -15.63 9.54 -8.49
CA ALA A 150 -16.29 8.37 -7.93
C ALA A 150 -16.94 7.52 -9.05
N ARG A 151 -16.90 6.20 -8.89
CA ARG A 151 -17.46 5.20 -9.80
C ARG A 151 -18.48 4.32 -9.08
N ARG A 152 -19.42 3.74 -9.79
CA ARG A 152 -20.40 2.80 -9.24
C ARG A 152 -19.79 1.42 -8.96
N SER A 153 -18.80 1.04 -9.76
CA SER A 153 -18.13 -0.26 -9.70
C SER A 153 -16.65 -0.13 -10.03
N ALA A 154 -15.81 -1.02 -9.47
CA ALA A 154 -14.41 -1.11 -9.84
C ALA A 154 -14.18 -1.49 -11.32
N ASN A 155 -15.19 -2.05 -11.99
CA ASN A 155 -15.12 -2.40 -13.42
C ASN A 155 -15.50 -1.26 -14.37
N ASP A 156 -16.05 -0.16 -13.84
CA ASP A 156 -16.41 1.01 -14.64
C ASP A 156 -15.14 1.75 -15.05
N GLU A 157 -15.15 2.26 -16.28
CA GLU A 157 -14.04 3.08 -16.79
C GLU A 157 -13.89 4.34 -15.94
N PRO A 158 -12.70 4.61 -15.39
CA PRO A 158 -12.48 5.79 -14.56
C PRO A 158 -12.38 7.04 -15.42
N ARG A 159 -12.95 8.15 -14.91
CA ARG A 159 -12.67 9.48 -15.41
C ARG A 159 -11.54 10.09 -14.57
N ILE A 160 -10.44 10.42 -15.23
CA ILE A 160 -9.20 10.84 -14.57
C ILE A 160 -8.80 12.23 -15.04
N ALA A 161 -8.65 13.15 -14.10
CA ALA A 161 -8.02 14.44 -14.33
C ALA A 161 -6.51 14.34 -13.98
N VAL A 162 -5.69 14.86 -14.88
CA VAL A 162 -4.23 14.92 -14.75
C VAL A 162 -3.78 16.37 -14.90
N ASP A 163 -2.86 16.81 -14.04
CA ASP A 163 -2.18 18.09 -14.16
C ASP A 163 -0.69 17.85 -13.87
N THR A 164 0.17 18.13 -14.84
CA THR A 164 1.59 17.76 -14.78
C THR A 164 2.48 18.73 -15.55
N ASN A 165 3.74 18.87 -15.11
CA ASN A 165 4.77 19.63 -15.82
C ASN A 165 5.66 18.76 -16.72
N ILE A 166 5.45 17.43 -16.74
CA ILE A 166 6.24 16.47 -17.54
C ILE A 166 5.36 15.54 -18.36
N GLY A 167 5.94 14.90 -19.38
CA GLY A 167 5.30 13.82 -20.12
C GLY A 167 5.59 12.46 -19.51
N PHE A 168 4.59 11.55 -19.53
CA PHE A 168 4.73 10.16 -19.09
C PHE A 168 3.63 9.27 -19.68
N GLU A 169 3.80 7.95 -19.63
CA GLU A 169 2.72 7.01 -19.91
C GLU A 169 1.92 6.73 -18.64
N LEU A 170 0.61 6.91 -18.67
CA LEU A 170 -0.30 6.50 -17.61
C LEU A 170 -0.93 5.16 -17.98
N LEU A 171 -0.57 4.10 -17.23
CA LEU A 171 -1.21 2.78 -17.30
C LEU A 171 -2.26 2.68 -16.18
N VAL A 172 -3.52 2.66 -16.57
CA VAL A 172 -4.65 2.51 -15.65
C VAL A 172 -5.16 1.08 -15.68
N LEU A 173 -5.17 0.42 -14.51
CA LEU A 173 -5.73 -0.92 -14.33
C LEU A 173 -7.03 -0.80 -13.54
N TYR A 174 -8.13 -1.38 -14.04
CA TYR A 174 -9.44 -1.36 -13.38
C TYR A 174 -10.26 -2.61 -13.70
N GLY A 175 -10.73 -3.28 -12.68
CA GLY A 175 -11.36 -4.59 -12.84
C GLY A 175 -10.40 -5.58 -13.50
N SER A 176 -10.79 -6.11 -14.67
CA SER A 176 -9.94 -6.97 -15.52
C SER A 176 -9.44 -6.24 -16.78
N LYS A 177 -9.53 -4.91 -16.81
CA LYS A 177 -9.22 -4.07 -17.96
C LYS A 177 -7.99 -3.23 -17.72
N GLU A 178 -7.37 -2.78 -18.81
CA GLU A 178 -6.30 -1.77 -18.79
C GLU A 178 -6.56 -0.68 -19.82
N LYS A 179 -6.06 0.51 -19.55
CA LYS A 179 -6.06 1.65 -20.45
C LYS A 179 -4.70 2.33 -20.39
N LYS A 180 -4.09 2.58 -21.53
CA LYS A 180 -2.83 3.32 -21.65
C LYS A 180 -3.08 4.68 -22.26
N VAL A 181 -2.47 5.69 -21.67
CA VAL A 181 -2.60 7.08 -22.09
C VAL A 181 -1.22 7.74 -22.11
N ASN A 182 -0.84 8.32 -23.23
CA ASN A 182 0.34 9.19 -23.30
C ASN A 182 -0.06 10.57 -22.80
N VAL A 183 0.44 10.96 -21.64
CA VAL A 183 0.19 12.25 -21.01
C VAL A 183 1.29 13.23 -21.44
N THR A 184 0.89 14.41 -21.87
CA THR A 184 1.79 15.55 -22.13
C THR A 184 1.70 16.57 -21.00
N PRO A 185 2.68 17.49 -20.86
CA PRO A 185 2.58 18.57 -19.88
C PRO A 185 1.29 19.38 -20.03
N GLY A 186 0.70 19.80 -18.90
CA GLY A 186 -0.54 20.55 -18.84
C GLY A 186 -1.67 19.84 -18.10
N LYS A 187 -2.92 20.33 -18.31
CA LYS A 187 -4.14 19.78 -17.69
C LYS A 187 -4.94 18.98 -18.72
N HIS A 188 -5.29 17.76 -18.37
CA HIS A 188 -6.01 16.83 -19.23
C HIS A 188 -7.11 16.09 -18.45
N THR A 189 -8.10 15.58 -19.19
CA THR A 189 -9.11 14.65 -18.64
C THR A 189 -9.24 13.47 -19.61
N TYR A 190 -9.18 12.28 -19.06
CA TYR A 190 -9.23 11.01 -19.80
C TYR A 190 -10.41 10.16 -19.37
#